data_51319bf4a83d7ce49a2311aee341f253
#
_entry.id   51319bf4a83d7ce49a2311aee341f253
#
_cell.length_a   1.000
_cell.length_b   1.000
_cell.length_c   1.000
_cell.angle_alpha   90.00
_cell.angle_beta   90.00
_cell.angle_gamma   90.00
#
_symmetry.space_group_name_H-M   'P 1'
#
loop_
_entity.id
_entity.type
_entity.pdbx_description
1 polymer ?
#
loop_
_entity_poly.entity_id
_entity_poly.type
_entity_poly.pdbx_seq_one_letter_code
_entity_poly.pdbx_strand_id
1 'polypeptide(L)'
;MIQGLLFRLSRMHQFAALRHRGFRLLWTATLLSSTARWADMVVIGWLTLELTDSALMVGIVAASKMAGYLAAPFMGVIADRVDKRLLLILAAVVNLVVSALMLLLFVLGALAMWHVIALALVSSLTWALDNPTRQAYVPELVDREHLTNAIALNAVAIEITVVVGPALGGILIPVFGIGGAYGLIAAIYLLDVVVLFLLNDVKHVASDNPESPVRSLIDGLKYVWGNQTVLMLLVIACLLNLLAAPYRYAFLPVFSRYVLDAGPTGYGMLTAMAGLGALVAGLWVVSMGNFQGKGRLLVWSSLAWPASLLLFAVSTSYSVSLALVFAAGLTQAIVWTVIATLILSSTSQPMRGRVMGLRTGVVISLPVGNLLAGAAAERFGAPVAQGAYAVVAILLMLCIVALVPSVRRSE
;
A
#
# COMPACT_ATOMS: atom_id res chain seq x y z
N MET A 1 15.14 24.77 8.66
CA MET A 1 15.21 24.88 7.20
C MET A 1 13.93 24.36 6.51
N ILE A 2 13.46 23.15 6.79
CA ILE A 2 12.25 22.54 6.20
C ILE A 2 10.98 23.36 6.50
N GLN A 3 10.78 23.84 7.73
CA GLN A 3 9.62 24.65 8.11
C GLN A 3 9.56 26.01 7.37
N GLY A 4 10.71 26.64 7.08
CA GLY A 4 10.76 27.89 6.31
C GLY A 4 10.41 27.69 4.82
N LEU A 5 10.77 26.54 4.24
CA LEU A 5 10.39 26.18 2.87
C LEU A 5 8.88 25.91 2.78
N LEU A 6 8.32 25.14 3.70
CA LEU A 6 6.89 24.85 3.77
C LEU A 6 6.06 26.13 3.98
N PHE A 7 6.57 27.09 4.77
CA PHE A 7 5.90 28.39 4.95
C PHE A 7 5.91 29.24 3.68
N ARG A 8 6.98 29.21 2.87
CA ARG A 8 7.02 29.88 1.57
C ARG A 8 6.07 29.25 0.55
N LEU A 9 6.00 27.91 0.50
CA LEU A 9 5.07 27.17 -0.37
C LEU A 9 3.60 27.44 -0.01
N SER A 10 3.27 27.63 1.27
CA SER A 10 1.89 27.89 1.70
C SER A 10 1.30 29.22 1.20
N ARG A 11 2.10 30.12 0.66
CA ARG A 11 1.60 31.35 0.01
C ARG A 11 0.98 31.10 -1.36
N MET A 12 1.25 29.97 -1.98
CA MET A 12 0.59 29.56 -3.23
C MET A 12 -0.76 28.91 -2.91
N HIS A 13 -1.82 29.22 -3.64
CA HIS A 13 -3.16 28.65 -3.45
C HIS A 13 -3.16 27.11 -3.41
N GLN A 14 -2.24 26.49 -4.15
CA GLN A 14 -2.09 25.02 -4.21
C GLN A 14 -1.63 24.39 -2.88
N PHE A 15 -1.07 25.15 -1.95
CA PHE A 15 -0.54 24.70 -0.66
C PHE A 15 -1.22 25.38 0.54
N ALA A 16 -2.45 25.89 0.33
CA ALA A 16 -3.15 26.67 1.33
C ALA A 16 -3.35 25.93 2.66
N ALA A 17 -3.63 24.61 2.62
CA ALA A 17 -3.80 23.80 3.82
C ALA A 17 -2.55 23.74 4.70
N LEU A 18 -1.32 23.89 4.15
CA LEU A 18 -0.09 23.93 4.93
C LEU A 18 0.05 25.19 5.82
N ARG A 19 -0.85 26.19 5.68
CA ARG A 19 -0.94 27.33 6.60
C ARG A 19 -1.38 26.88 7.99
N HIS A 20 -2.23 25.84 8.08
CA HIS A 20 -2.67 25.28 9.34
C HIS A 20 -1.54 24.48 9.99
N ARG A 21 -1.08 24.91 11.18
CA ARG A 21 0.04 24.28 11.91
C ARG A 21 -0.23 22.79 12.15
N GLY A 22 -1.44 22.44 12.57
CA GLY A 22 -1.82 21.05 12.85
C GLY A 22 -1.71 20.17 11.60
N PHE A 23 -2.27 20.63 10.47
CA PHE A 23 -2.17 19.89 9.21
C PHE A 23 -0.72 19.76 8.72
N ARG A 24 0.09 20.81 8.81
CA ARG A 24 1.51 20.77 8.43
C ARG A 24 2.29 19.73 9.25
N LEU A 25 2.05 19.65 10.55
CA LEU A 25 2.67 18.64 11.41
C LEU A 25 2.19 17.22 11.05
N LEU A 26 0.88 17.01 10.86
CA LEU A 26 0.34 15.72 10.43
C LEU A 26 0.88 15.30 9.05
N TRP A 27 0.97 16.23 8.11
CA TRP A 27 1.51 16.00 6.78
C TRP A 27 3.00 15.60 6.82
N THR A 28 3.79 16.28 7.65
CA THR A 28 5.21 15.91 7.89
C THR A 28 5.32 14.52 8.53
N ALA A 29 4.50 14.23 9.53
CA ALA A 29 4.42 12.92 10.17
C ALA A 29 4.03 11.82 9.15
N THR A 30 3.09 12.11 8.24
CA THR A 30 2.72 11.19 7.15
C THR A 30 3.88 10.90 6.22
N LEU A 31 4.65 11.91 5.83
CA LEU A 31 5.85 11.72 5.00
C LEU A 31 6.89 10.85 5.71
N LEU A 32 7.17 11.11 6.99
CA LEU A 32 8.15 10.36 7.78
C LEU A 32 7.74 8.89 7.95
N SER A 33 6.56 8.64 8.51
CA SER A 33 6.08 7.28 8.78
C SER A 33 5.92 6.45 7.51
N SER A 34 5.38 7.04 6.44
CA SER A 34 5.20 6.31 5.18
C SER A 34 6.52 6.04 4.47
N THR A 35 7.49 6.98 4.51
CA THR A 35 8.84 6.74 3.96
C THR A 35 9.53 5.62 4.71
N ALA A 36 9.53 5.64 6.06
CA ALA A 36 10.11 4.59 6.89
C ALA A 36 9.48 3.22 6.59
N ARG A 37 8.16 3.16 6.46
CA ARG A 37 7.40 1.94 6.15
C ARG A 37 7.77 1.33 4.80
N TRP A 38 7.84 2.15 3.76
CA TRP A 38 8.20 1.69 2.43
C TRP A 38 9.68 1.31 2.32
N ALA A 39 10.57 2.00 3.04
CA ALA A 39 11.98 1.63 3.17
C ALA A 39 12.12 0.29 3.90
N ASP A 40 11.42 0.11 5.03
CA ASP A 40 11.39 -1.14 5.81
C ASP A 40 10.91 -2.32 4.96
N MET A 41 9.94 -2.12 4.06
CA MET A 41 9.45 -3.17 3.17
C MET A 41 10.57 -3.74 2.27
N VAL A 42 11.46 -2.88 1.79
CA VAL A 42 12.62 -3.30 0.98
C VAL A 42 13.68 -3.96 1.87
N VAL A 43 13.97 -3.35 3.01
CA VAL A 43 15.01 -3.85 3.94
C VAL A 43 14.63 -5.23 4.48
N ILE A 44 13.38 -5.42 4.92
CA ILE A 44 12.92 -6.71 5.49
C ILE A 44 12.86 -7.81 4.43
N GLY A 45 12.44 -7.47 3.19
CA GLY A 45 12.42 -8.43 2.08
C GLY A 45 13.83 -8.91 1.72
N TRP A 46 14.80 -8.00 1.66
CA TRP A 46 16.21 -8.33 1.42
C TRP A 46 16.84 -9.09 2.58
N LEU A 47 16.64 -8.63 3.82
CA LEU A 47 17.09 -9.32 5.03
C LEU A 47 16.60 -10.77 5.08
N THR A 48 15.34 -11.01 4.70
CA THR A 48 14.77 -12.36 4.68
C THR A 48 15.55 -13.28 3.75
N LEU A 49 15.91 -12.80 2.56
CA LEU A 49 16.74 -13.57 1.62
C LEU A 49 18.17 -13.77 2.14
N GLU A 50 18.76 -12.80 2.82
CA GLU A 50 20.09 -12.96 3.41
C GLU A 50 20.12 -13.98 4.56
N LEU A 51 19.06 -14.05 5.37
CA LEU A 51 18.98 -14.99 6.49
C LEU A 51 18.61 -16.42 6.08
N THR A 52 17.84 -16.60 5.01
CA THR A 52 17.19 -17.90 4.75
C THR A 52 17.45 -18.44 3.35
N ASP A 53 17.86 -17.61 2.42
CA ASP A 53 18.01 -17.95 0.99
C ASP A 53 16.72 -18.55 0.37
N SER A 54 15.53 -18.25 0.95
CA SER A 54 14.25 -18.88 0.65
C SER A 54 13.23 -17.87 0.15
N ALA A 55 12.68 -18.13 -1.04
CA ALA A 55 11.57 -17.37 -1.61
C ALA A 55 10.26 -17.58 -0.81
N LEU A 56 10.08 -18.77 -0.23
CA LEU A 56 8.93 -19.05 0.64
C LEU A 56 8.95 -18.15 1.87
N MET A 57 10.11 -17.97 2.51
CA MET A 57 10.23 -17.09 3.68
C MET A 57 9.95 -15.63 3.33
N VAL A 58 10.37 -15.17 2.15
CA VAL A 58 9.98 -13.84 1.63
C VAL A 58 8.44 -13.73 1.51
N GLY A 59 7.79 -14.75 0.97
CA GLY A 59 6.33 -14.81 0.88
C GLY A 59 5.64 -14.78 2.24
N ILE A 60 6.17 -15.50 3.24
CA ILE A 60 5.66 -15.52 4.62
C ILE A 60 5.81 -14.14 5.27
N VAL A 61 6.97 -13.48 5.14
CA VAL A 61 7.19 -12.14 5.69
C VAL A 61 6.31 -11.11 5.01
N ALA A 62 6.18 -11.18 3.69
CA ALA A 62 5.26 -10.31 2.94
C ALA A 62 3.80 -10.51 3.36
N ALA A 63 3.37 -11.75 3.57
CA ALA A 63 2.05 -12.07 4.09
C ALA A 63 1.87 -11.53 5.52
N SER A 64 2.87 -11.67 6.39
CA SER A 64 2.86 -11.17 7.77
C SER A 64 2.74 -9.64 7.81
N LYS A 65 3.47 -8.92 6.95
CA LYS A 65 3.37 -7.45 6.80
C LYS A 65 1.99 -6.99 6.34
N MET A 66 1.22 -7.83 5.66
CA MET A 66 -0.12 -7.53 5.17
C MET A 66 -1.24 -8.09 6.07
N ALA A 67 -0.91 -8.92 7.07
CA ALA A 67 -1.88 -9.57 7.94
C ALA A 67 -2.74 -8.56 8.75
N GLY A 68 -2.21 -7.37 9.04
CA GLY A 68 -2.94 -6.31 9.72
C GLY A 68 -4.22 -5.88 9.01
N TYR A 69 -4.34 -6.09 7.69
CA TYR A 69 -5.60 -5.84 6.98
C TYR A 69 -6.79 -6.68 7.50
N LEU A 70 -6.53 -7.84 8.10
CA LEU A 70 -7.56 -8.65 8.76
C LEU A 70 -8.18 -7.90 9.96
N ALA A 71 -7.40 -7.08 10.63
CA ALA A 71 -7.83 -6.28 11.78
C ALA A 71 -8.44 -4.92 11.38
N ALA A 72 -8.32 -4.49 10.11
CA ALA A 72 -8.73 -3.15 9.66
C ALA A 72 -10.19 -2.77 10.03
N PRO A 73 -11.21 -3.66 9.92
CA PRO A 73 -12.58 -3.33 10.32
C PRO A 73 -12.71 -3.00 11.82
N PHE A 74 -11.92 -3.66 12.66
CA PHE A 74 -11.92 -3.43 14.12
C PHE A 74 -11.12 -2.16 14.47
N MET A 75 -10.05 -1.90 13.73
CA MET A 75 -9.21 -0.71 13.94
C MET A 75 -9.94 0.59 13.59
N GLY A 76 -10.85 0.58 12.60
CA GLY A 76 -11.72 1.71 12.29
C GLY A 76 -12.61 2.10 13.49
N VAL A 77 -13.22 1.10 14.16
CA VAL A 77 -14.05 1.35 15.36
C VAL A 77 -13.24 1.91 16.52
N ILE A 78 -12.00 1.48 16.68
CA ILE A 78 -11.09 2.02 17.70
C ILE A 78 -10.73 3.48 17.36
N ALA A 79 -10.45 3.77 16.09
CA ALA A 79 -10.13 5.12 15.62
C ALA A 79 -11.28 6.13 15.81
N ASP A 80 -12.53 5.65 15.81
CA ASP A 80 -13.71 6.49 16.07
C ASP A 80 -13.95 6.77 17.55
N ARG A 81 -13.39 5.99 18.46
CA ARG A 81 -13.65 6.05 19.91
C ARG A 81 -12.51 6.62 20.73
N VAL A 82 -11.30 6.58 20.23
CA VAL A 82 -10.07 6.97 20.94
C VAL A 82 -9.50 8.23 20.30
N ASP A 83 -8.82 9.04 21.10
CA ASP A 83 -8.12 10.21 20.61
C ASP A 83 -7.16 9.85 19.46
N LYS A 84 -7.36 10.51 18.30
CA LYS A 84 -6.65 10.20 17.06
C LYS A 84 -5.15 10.49 17.17
N ARG A 85 -4.78 11.54 17.89
CA ARG A 85 -3.37 11.87 18.15
C ARG A 85 -2.70 10.78 18.96
N LEU A 86 -3.34 10.31 20.03
CA LEU A 86 -2.82 9.22 20.86
C LEU A 86 -2.64 7.95 20.05
N LEU A 87 -3.61 7.59 19.20
CA LEU A 87 -3.50 6.40 18.33
C LEU A 87 -2.33 6.49 17.36
N LEU A 88 -2.10 7.68 16.76
CA LEU A 88 -0.96 7.89 15.86
C LEU A 88 0.37 7.83 16.60
N ILE A 89 0.46 8.41 17.79
CA ILE A 89 1.66 8.33 18.65
C ILE A 89 1.94 6.87 19.02
N LEU A 90 0.93 6.11 19.45
CA LEU A 90 1.08 4.70 19.80
C LEU A 90 1.57 3.88 18.59
N ALA A 91 0.99 4.09 17.41
CA ALA A 91 1.41 3.42 16.19
C ALA A 91 2.87 3.76 15.83
N ALA A 92 3.28 5.02 15.94
CA ALA A 92 4.64 5.47 15.68
C ALA A 92 5.64 4.90 16.70
N VAL A 93 5.29 4.89 17.98
CA VAL A 93 6.12 4.30 19.06
C VAL A 93 6.30 2.80 18.87
N VAL A 94 5.23 2.07 18.52
CA VAL A 94 5.33 0.64 18.24
C VAL A 94 6.27 0.38 17.05
N ASN A 95 6.16 1.14 15.96
CA ASN A 95 7.05 0.98 14.81
C ASN A 95 8.50 1.37 15.14
N LEU A 96 8.72 2.39 15.97
CA LEU A 96 10.04 2.74 16.52
C LEU A 96 10.63 1.57 17.31
N VAL A 97 9.86 0.99 18.23
CA VAL A 97 10.30 -0.16 19.05
C VAL A 97 10.59 -1.37 18.17
N VAL A 98 9.72 -1.67 17.18
CA VAL A 98 9.94 -2.75 16.22
C VAL A 98 11.26 -2.56 15.46
N SER A 99 11.50 -1.36 14.93
CA SER A 99 12.73 -1.07 14.18
C SER A 99 13.98 -1.10 15.06
N ALA A 100 13.87 -0.60 16.30
CA ALA A 100 14.96 -0.65 17.28
C ALA A 100 15.27 -2.09 17.72
N LEU A 101 14.25 -2.95 17.90
CA LEU A 101 14.43 -4.37 18.21
C LEU A 101 15.06 -5.12 17.04
N MET A 102 14.65 -4.84 15.79
CA MET A 102 15.30 -5.42 14.60
C MET A 102 16.79 -5.05 14.55
N LEU A 103 17.13 -3.77 14.79
CA LEU A 103 18.50 -3.31 14.89
C LEU A 103 19.26 -4.03 16.00
N LEU A 104 18.71 -4.05 17.21
CA LEU A 104 19.35 -4.64 18.39
C LEU A 104 19.63 -6.13 18.18
N LEU A 105 18.64 -6.89 17.75
CA LEU A 105 18.79 -8.33 17.49
C LEU A 105 19.78 -8.61 16.38
N PHE A 106 19.83 -7.76 15.35
CA PHE A 106 20.79 -7.88 14.26
C PHE A 106 22.23 -7.63 14.75
N VAL A 107 22.45 -6.55 15.52
CA VAL A 107 23.78 -6.19 16.05
C VAL A 107 24.30 -7.24 17.05
N LEU A 108 23.40 -7.83 17.84
CA LEU A 108 23.76 -8.90 18.80
C LEU A 108 23.97 -10.25 18.10
N GLY A 109 23.75 -10.38 16.79
CA GLY A 109 23.81 -11.66 16.08
C GLY A 109 22.72 -12.66 16.53
N ALA A 110 21.69 -12.19 17.23
CA ALA A 110 20.60 -13.00 17.78
C ALA A 110 19.32 -13.00 16.91
N LEU A 111 19.36 -12.35 15.74
CA LEU A 111 18.20 -12.23 14.88
C LEU A 111 17.89 -13.56 14.21
N ALA A 112 16.79 -14.18 14.60
CA ALA A 112 16.25 -15.39 13.97
C ALA A 112 15.00 -15.06 13.15
N MET A 113 14.65 -15.92 12.20
CA MET A 113 13.53 -15.70 11.28
C MET A 113 12.18 -15.49 11.99
N TRP A 114 11.93 -16.18 13.09
CA TRP A 114 10.71 -16.00 13.87
C TRP A 114 10.58 -14.60 14.48
N HIS A 115 11.70 -13.94 14.84
CA HIS A 115 11.69 -12.54 15.29
C HIS A 115 11.21 -11.62 14.13
N VAL A 116 11.74 -11.85 12.92
CA VAL A 116 11.36 -11.07 11.73
C VAL A 116 9.86 -11.20 11.46
N ILE A 117 9.32 -12.43 11.51
CA ILE A 117 7.89 -12.70 11.29
C ILE A 117 7.03 -12.05 12.39
N ALA A 118 7.41 -12.22 13.67
CA ALA A 118 6.66 -11.66 14.79
C ALA A 118 6.63 -10.12 14.75
N LEU A 119 7.78 -9.49 14.51
CA LEU A 119 7.88 -8.02 14.41
C LEU A 119 7.17 -7.50 13.15
N ALA A 120 7.19 -8.24 12.05
CA ALA A 120 6.40 -7.92 10.86
C ALA A 120 4.89 -7.94 11.14
N LEU A 121 4.40 -8.93 11.88
CA LEU A 121 2.99 -9.02 12.31
C LEU A 121 2.61 -7.83 13.22
N VAL A 122 3.43 -7.51 14.22
CA VAL A 122 3.18 -6.36 15.10
C VAL A 122 3.12 -5.06 14.30
N SER A 123 4.07 -4.82 13.41
CA SER A 123 4.09 -3.63 12.56
C SER A 123 2.90 -3.57 11.59
N SER A 124 2.37 -4.72 11.15
CA SER A 124 1.20 -4.77 10.28
C SER A 124 -0.08 -4.25 10.95
N LEU A 125 -0.24 -4.50 12.25
CA LEU A 125 -1.40 -4.02 13.03
C LEU A 125 -1.37 -2.49 13.15
N THR A 126 -0.20 -1.89 13.31
CA THR A 126 -0.07 -0.43 13.36
C THR A 126 -0.53 0.24 12.06
N TRP A 127 -0.27 -0.38 10.92
CA TRP A 127 -0.68 0.16 9.64
C TRP A 127 -2.21 0.14 9.44
N ALA A 128 -2.86 -0.92 9.90
CA ALA A 128 -4.33 -1.02 9.87
C ALA A 128 -5.01 0.08 10.71
N LEU A 129 -4.33 0.58 11.74
CA LEU A 129 -4.80 1.66 12.60
C LEU A 129 -4.42 3.05 12.05
N ASP A 130 -3.18 3.22 11.61
CA ASP A 130 -2.59 4.52 11.23
C ASP A 130 -3.32 5.18 10.06
N ASN A 131 -3.59 4.43 8.99
CA ASN A 131 -4.16 4.98 7.75
C ASN A 131 -5.58 5.56 7.95
N PRO A 132 -6.58 4.83 8.51
CA PRO A 132 -7.90 5.39 8.75
C PRO A 132 -7.87 6.54 9.76
N THR A 133 -7.01 6.46 10.79
CA THR A 133 -6.87 7.52 11.79
C THR A 133 -6.36 8.82 11.17
N ARG A 134 -5.34 8.77 10.30
CA ARG A 134 -4.84 9.97 9.59
C ARG A 134 -5.90 10.57 8.69
N GLN A 135 -6.64 9.76 7.92
CA GLN A 135 -7.70 10.24 7.06
C GLN A 135 -8.83 10.92 7.86
N ALA A 136 -9.22 10.35 9.00
CA ALA A 136 -10.23 10.91 9.89
C ALA A 136 -9.73 12.16 10.64
N TYR A 137 -8.42 12.35 10.79
CA TYR A 137 -7.86 13.50 11.52
C TYR A 137 -7.68 14.74 10.62
N VAL A 138 -7.46 14.57 9.30
CA VAL A 138 -7.30 15.70 8.35
C VAL A 138 -8.43 16.73 8.44
N PRO A 139 -9.74 16.36 8.44
CA PRO A 139 -10.83 17.33 8.53
C PRO A 139 -10.87 18.13 9.84
N GLU A 140 -10.28 17.62 10.92
CA GLU A 140 -10.25 18.29 12.22
C GLU A 140 -9.14 19.35 12.31
N LEU A 141 -8.19 19.33 11.40
CA LEU A 141 -6.99 20.16 11.42
C LEU A 141 -7.03 21.34 10.44
N VAL A 142 -8.05 21.41 9.59
CA VAL A 142 -8.20 22.45 8.58
C VAL A 142 -9.63 22.98 8.52
N ASP A 143 -9.79 24.23 8.09
CA ASP A 143 -11.11 24.79 7.83
C ASP A 143 -11.77 24.12 6.62
N ARG A 144 -13.10 24.16 6.54
CA ARG A 144 -13.88 23.56 5.43
C ARG A 144 -13.43 24.03 4.05
N GLU A 145 -13.03 25.28 3.94
CA GLU A 145 -12.53 25.89 2.71
C GLU A 145 -11.24 25.22 2.19
N HIS A 146 -10.37 24.78 3.10
CA HIS A 146 -9.09 24.14 2.77
C HIS A 146 -9.12 22.62 2.77
N LEU A 147 -10.26 22.00 3.09
CA LEU A 147 -10.37 20.54 3.26
C LEU A 147 -10.00 19.76 1.99
N THR A 148 -10.52 20.15 0.82
CA THR A 148 -10.18 19.51 -0.45
C THR A 148 -8.69 19.59 -0.75
N ASN A 149 -8.07 20.74 -0.47
CA ASN A 149 -6.64 20.92 -0.65
C ASN A 149 -5.83 20.07 0.32
N ALA A 150 -6.25 19.95 1.57
CA ALA A 150 -5.61 19.08 2.58
C ALA A 150 -5.65 17.61 2.18
N ILE A 151 -6.82 17.11 1.73
CA ILE A 151 -6.97 15.73 1.25
C ILE A 151 -6.05 15.46 0.05
N ALA A 152 -6.02 16.39 -0.91
CA ALA A 152 -5.15 16.25 -2.09
C ALA A 152 -3.66 16.25 -1.71
N LEU A 153 -3.22 17.15 -0.82
CA LEU A 153 -1.84 17.19 -0.34
C LEU A 153 -1.45 15.93 0.44
N ASN A 154 -2.38 15.39 1.25
CA ASN A 154 -2.13 14.15 1.97
C ASN A 154 -1.99 12.95 1.02
N ALA A 155 -2.81 12.87 -0.03
CA ALA A 155 -2.67 11.86 -1.07
C ALA A 155 -1.32 11.98 -1.80
N VAL A 156 -0.90 13.18 -2.19
CA VAL A 156 0.41 13.43 -2.81
C VAL A 156 1.56 13.01 -1.89
N ALA A 157 1.46 13.28 -0.58
CA ALA A 157 2.47 12.84 0.38
C ALA A 157 2.63 11.30 0.36
N ILE A 158 1.52 10.57 0.40
CA ILE A 158 1.54 9.11 0.37
C ILE A 158 2.18 8.60 -0.94
N GLU A 159 1.76 9.13 -2.09
CA GLU A 159 2.27 8.69 -3.40
C GLU A 159 3.78 8.97 -3.59
N ILE A 160 4.27 10.11 -3.11
CA ILE A 160 5.72 10.41 -3.13
C ILE A 160 6.49 9.36 -2.32
N THR A 161 5.97 8.97 -1.16
CA THR A 161 6.66 8.01 -0.28
C THR A 161 6.69 6.59 -0.86
N VAL A 162 5.72 6.22 -1.71
CA VAL A 162 5.72 4.94 -2.45
C VAL A 162 6.90 4.85 -3.44
N VAL A 163 7.43 5.99 -3.89
CA VAL A 163 8.61 6.06 -4.76
C VAL A 163 9.88 6.22 -3.93
N VAL A 164 9.89 7.21 -3.05
CA VAL A 164 11.10 7.59 -2.29
C VAL A 164 11.49 6.53 -1.26
N GLY A 165 10.51 5.95 -0.56
CA GLY A 165 10.77 4.98 0.50
C GLY A 165 11.52 3.73 0.02
N PRO A 166 11.04 3.02 -1.01
CA PRO A 166 11.74 1.85 -1.54
C PRO A 166 13.12 2.18 -2.12
N ALA A 167 13.26 3.30 -2.85
CA ALA A 167 14.56 3.74 -3.34
C ALA A 167 15.54 3.99 -2.20
N LEU A 168 15.09 4.66 -1.15
CA LEU A 168 15.87 4.88 0.08
C LEU A 168 16.26 3.53 0.72
N GLY A 169 15.31 2.63 0.94
CA GLY A 169 15.57 1.31 1.52
C GLY A 169 16.62 0.51 0.74
N GLY A 170 16.54 0.53 -0.60
CA GLY A 170 17.51 -0.14 -1.46
C GLY A 170 18.91 0.48 -1.43
N ILE A 171 19.02 1.81 -1.21
CA ILE A 171 20.31 2.51 -1.10
C ILE A 171 20.92 2.35 0.30
N LEU A 172 20.10 2.30 1.34
CA LEU A 172 20.58 2.21 2.72
C LEU A 172 21.37 0.93 3.00
N ILE A 173 20.97 -0.20 2.40
CA ILE A 173 21.60 -1.49 2.65
C ILE A 173 23.07 -1.52 2.20
N PRO A 174 23.44 -1.17 0.95
CA PRO A 174 24.84 -1.21 0.53
C PRO A 174 25.70 -0.12 1.17
N VAL A 175 25.09 1.00 1.62
CA VAL A 175 25.84 2.12 2.23
C VAL A 175 26.12 1.90 3.71
N PHE A 176 25.14 1.43 4.48
CA PHE A 176 25.19 1.33 5.92
C PHE A 176 25.01 -0.10 6.46
N GLY A 177 24.84 -1.08 5.58
CA GLY A 177 24.44 -2.42 5.95
C GLY A 177 22.97 -2.49 6.44
N ILE A 178 22.50 -3.71 6.73
CA ILE A 178 21.13 -3.94 7.24
C ILE A 178 20.94 -3.27 8.62
N GLY A 179 21.93 -3.39 9.49
CA GLY A 179 21.86 -2.74 10.82
C GLY A 179 21.73 -1.22 10.71
N GLY A 180 22.56 -0.58 9.88
CA GLY A 180 22.49 0.87 9.66
C GLY A 180 21.18 1.30 8.99
N ALA A 181 20.61 0.47 8.09
CA ALA A 181 19.31 0.72 7.50
C ALA A 181 18.18 0.73 8.57
N TYR A 182 18.16 -0.27 9.47
CA TYR A 182 17.21 -0.27 10.60
C TYR A 182 17.45 0.87 11.58
N GLY A 183 18.71 1.28 11.82
CA GLY A 183 19.03 2.45 12.63
C GLY A 183 18.44 3.74 12.06
N LEU A 184 18.54 3.94 10.75
CA LEU A 184 17.94 5.11 10.08
C LEU A 184 16.40 5.03 10.05
N ILE A 185 15.81 3.86 9.82
CA ILE A 185 14.36 3.66 9.90
C ILE A 185 13.85 3.99 11.31
N ALA A 186 14.54 3.52 12.36
CA ALA A 186 14.21 3.86 13.74
C ALA A 186 14.34 5.37 14.03
N ALA A 187 15.38 6.02 13.50
CA ALA A 187 15.53 7.47 13.62
C ALA A 187 14.40 8.25 12.94
N ILE A 188 13.93 7.79 11.77
CA ILE A 188 12.78 8.40 11.10
C ILE A 188 11.50 8.21 11.92
N TYR A 189 11.25 7.04 12.50
CA TYR A 189 10.10 6.84 13.39
C TYR A 189 10.23 7.65 14.69
N LEU A 190 11.42 7.83 15.23
CA LEU A 190 11.63 8.73 16.36
C LEU A 190 11.26 10.17 16.02
N LEU A 191 11.66 10.65 14.84
CA LEU A 191 11.26 11.97 14.36
C LEU A 191 9.75 12.06 14.16
N ASP A 192 9.10 11.01 13.65
CA ASP A 192 7.64 10.94 13.52
C ASP A 192 6.95 11.07 14.88
N VAL A 193 7.42 10.34 15.90
CA VAL A 193 6.93 10.45 17.28
C VAL A 193 7.08 11.88 17.80
N VAL A 194 8.24 12.51 17.63
CA VAL A 194 8.47 13.90 18.06
C VAL A 194 7.52 14.86 17.37
N VAL A 195 7.31 14.72 16.05
CA VAL A 195 6.39 15.57 15.29
C VAL A 195 4.95 15.40 15.76
N LEU A 196 4.52 14.16 16.05
CA LEU A 196 3.17 13.87 16.53
C LEU A 196 2.95 14.42 17.96
N PHE A 197 3.99 14.45 18.81
CA PHE A 197 3.91 15.11 20.13
C PHE A 197 3.75 16.63 20.04
N LEU A 198 4.19 17.27 18.95
CA LEU A 198 4.01 18.70 18.69
C LEU A 198 2.61 19.07 18.18
N LEU A 199 1.77 18.08 17.82
CA LEU A 199 0.37 18.28 17.50
C LEU A 199 -0.39 18.73 18.74
N ASN A 200 -1.26 19.72 18.60
CA ASN A 200 -2.15 20.13 19.67
C ASN A 200 -3.32 19.14 19.78
N ASP A 201 -3.85 18.96 20.97
CA ASP A 201 -5.07 18.18 21.18
C ASP A 201 -6.24 18.90 20.50
N VAL A 202 -6.93 18.19 19.63
CA VAL A 202 -8.22 18.63 19.10
C VAL A 202 -9.29 17.89 19.88
N LYS A 203 -10.30 18.59 20.38
CA LYS A 203 -11.40 17.96 21.14
C LYS A 203 -12.04 16.88 20.28
N HIS A 204 -11.91 15.65 20.72
CA HIS A 204 -12.54 14.51 20.08
C HIS A 204 -14.08 14.63 20.24
N VAL A 205 -14.79 14.71 19.13
CA VAL A 205 -16.26 14.58 19.10
C VAL A 205 -16.54 13.13 18.74
N ALA A 206 -16.85 12.33 19.75
CA ALA A 206 -17.22 10.94 19.54
C ALA A 206 -18.51 10.86 18.67
N SER A 207 -18.52 9.95 17.72
CA SER A 207 -19.73 9.68 16.91
C SER A 207 -20.78 8.97 17.77
N ASP A 208 -21.96 9.55 17.89
CA ASP A 208 -23.03 9.07 18.79
C ASP A 208 -23.75 7.79 18.31
N ASN A 209 -23.43 7.24 17.13
CA ASN A 209 -24.17 6.09 16.60
C ASN A 209 -23.27 5.07 15.87
N PRO A 210 -22.60 4.16 16.59
CA PRO A 210 -21.83 3.11 15.96
C PRO A 210 -22.79 1.99 15.50
N GLU A 211 -23.11 1.95 14.21
CA GLU A 211 -23.64 0.72 13.61
C GLU A 211 -22.70 -0.44 13.94
N SER A 212 -23.26 -1.61 14.29
CA SER A 212 -22.45 -2.80 14.53
C SER A 212 -21.65 -3.14 13.26
N PRO A 213 -20.30 -3.19 13.31
CA PRO A 213 -19.46 -3.50 12.14
C PRO A 213 -19.85 -4.80 11.45
N VAL A 214 -20.27 -5.80 12.24
CA VAL A 214 -20.71 -7.11 11.74
C VAL A 214 -22.02 -6.98 10.97
N ARG A 215 -22.97 -6.20 11.46
CA ARG A 215 -24.25 -5.96 10.76
C ARG A 215 -24.02 -5.20 9.46
N SER A 216 -23.19 -4.18 9.49
CA SER A 216 -22.80 -3.39 8.31
C SER A 216 -22.13 -4.27 7.24
N LEU A 217 -21.29 -5.22 7.65
CA LEU A 217 -20.64 -6.21 6.76
C LEU A 217 -21.68 -7.16 6.14
N ILE A 218 -22.60 -7.72 6.93
CA ILE A 218 -23.64 -8.63 6.45
C ILE A 218 -24.57 -7.93 5.44
N ASP A 219 -25.01 -6.72 5.75
CA ASP A 219 -25.86 -5.96 4.86
C ASP A 219 -25.14 -5.57 3.55
N GLY A 220 -23.85 -5.23 3.65
CA GLY A 220 -23.00 -5.01 2.49
C GLY A 220 -22.88 -6.26 1.61
N LEU A 221 -22.64 -7.44 2.20
CA LEU A 221 -22.57 -8.73 1.48
C LEU A 221 -23.89 -9.05 0.78
N LYS A 222 -25.02 -8.91 1.46
CA LYS A 222 -26.36 -9.11 0.85
C LYS A 222 -26.59 -8.20 -0.35
N TYR A 223 -26.20 -6.93 -0.22
CA TYR A 223 -26.30 -5.96 -1.32
C TYR A 223 -25.43 -6.36 -2.52
N VAL A 224 -24.20 -6.77 -2.27
CA VAL A 224 -23.25 -7.19 -3.32
C VAL A 224 -23.76 -8.42 -4.06
N TRP A 225 -24.31 -9.42 -3.38
CA TRP A 225 -24.93 -10.60 -4.02
C TRP A 225 -26.11 -10.23 -4.94
N GLY A 226 -26.85 -9.17 -4.62
CA GLY A 226 -27.94 -8.64 -5.45
C GLY A 226 -27.47 -7.73 -6.59
N ASN A 227 -26.21 -7.29 -6.61
CA ASN A 227 -25.67 -6.37 -7.62
C ASN A 227 -24.51 -7.02 -8.39
N GLN A 228 -24.82 -7.63 -9.53
CA GLN A 228 -23.85 -8.37 -10.34
C GLN A 228 -22.62 -7.54 -10.74
N THR A 229 -22.79 -6.24 -11.03
CA THR A 229 -21.68 -5.36 -11.41
C THR A 229 -20.72 -5.18 -10.25
N VAL A 230 -21.22 -4.85 -9.06
CA VAL A 230 -20.38 -4.66 -7.87
C VAL A 230 -19.71 -5.97 -7.45
N LEU A 231 -20.44 -7.10 -7.52
CA LEU A 231 -19.87 -8.43 -7.25
C LEU A 231 -18.68 -8.72 -8.17
N MET A 232 -18.83 -8.51 -9.46
CA MET A 232 -17.75 -8.77 -10.43
C MET A 232 -16.56 -7.83 -10.23
N LEU A 233 -16.77 -6.57 -9.88
CA LEU A 233 -15.68 -5.64 -9.57
C LEU A 233 -14.88 -6.10 -8.34
N LEU A 234 -15.56 -6.63 -7.31
CA LEU A 234 -14.89 -7.20 -6.13
C LEU A 234 -14.17 -8.52 -6.45
N VAL A 235 -14.75 -9.36 -7.32
CA VAL A 235 -14.08 -10.59 -7.79
C VAL A 235 -12.82 -10.26 -8.58
N ILE A 236 -12.87 -9.28 -9.50
CA ILE A 236 -11.69 -8.80 -10.23
C ILE A 236 -10.63 -8.29 -9.25
N ALA A 237 -11.02 -7.49 -8.27
CA ALA A 237 -10.11 -6.99 -7.25
C ALA A 237 -9.45 -8.13 -6.45
N CYS A 238 -10.23 -9.15 -6.05
CA CYS A 238 -9.73 -10.32 -5.33
C CYS A 238 -8.73 -11.12 -6.16
N LEU A 239 -9.06 -11.42 -7.41
CA LEU A 239 -8.19 -12.17 -8.31
C LEU A 239 -6.87 -11.44 -8.60
N LEU A 240 -6.93 -10.12 -8.81
CA LEU A 240 -5.71 -9.33 -9.06
C LEU A 240 -4.86 -9.17 -7.79
N ASN A 241 -5.46 -9.08 -6.62
CA ASN A 241 -4.71 -9.13 -5.35
C ASN A 241 -4.04 -10.48 -5.13
N LEU A 242 -4.70 -11.58 -5.52
CA LEU A 242 -4.17 -12.93 -5.33
C LEU A 242 -3.05 -13.25 -6.33
N LEU A 243 -3.20 -12.82 -7.59
CA LEU A 243 -2.37 -13.28 -8.71
C LEU A 243 -1.41 -12.22 -9.25
N ALA A 244 -1.79 -10.94 -9.28
CA ALA A 244 -0.95 -9.90 -9.86
C ALA A 244 -0.18 -9.11 -8.80
N ALA A 245 -0.81 -8.72 -7.70
CA ALA A 245 -0.18 -7.87 -6.67
C ALA A 245 1.03 -8.49 -5.93
N PRO A 246 1.18 -9.83 -5.76
CA PRO A 246 2.34 -10.43 -5.11
C PRO A 246 3.69 -10.12 -5.78
N TYR A 247 3.70 -9.66 -7.04
CA TYR A 247 4.95 -9.32 -7.72
C TYR A 247 5.82 -8.38 -6.89
N ARG A 248 5.23 -7.36 -6.28
CA ARG A 248 5.95 -6.30 -5.56
C ARG A 248 6.62 -6.79 -4.28
N TYR A 249 5.99 -7.72 -3.57
CA TYR A 249 6.37 -8.09 -2.21
C TYR A 249 7.05 -9.46 -2.12
N ALA A 250 6.60 -10.43 -2.95
CA ALA A 250 7.14 -11.78 -2.94
C ALA A 250 8.15 -12.02 -4.07
N PHE A 251 7.89 -11.52 -5.28
CA PHE A 251 8.75 -11.81 -6.43
C PHE A 251 9.90 -10.83 -6.63
N LEU A 252 9.70 -9.50 -6.53
CA LEU A 252 10.74 -8.52 -6.83
C LEU A 252 12.07 -8.72 -6.06
N PRO A 253 12.08 -9.02 -4.74
CA PRO A 253 13.35 -9.27 -4.05
C PRO A 253 14.06 -10.50 -4.59
N VAL A 254 13.31 -11.58 -4.90
CA VAL A 254 13.85 -12.84 -5.46
C VAL A 254 14.39 -12.61 -6.87
N PHE A 255 13.67 -11.87 -7.73
CA PHE A 255 14.15 -11.50 -9.06
C PHE A 255 15.40 -10.66 -9.01
N SER A 256 15.45 -9.64 -8.13
CA SER A 256 16.61 -8.76 -8.00
C SER A 256 17.86 -9.53 -7.60
N ARG A 257 17.74 -10.55 -6.74
CA ARG A 257 18.87 -11.34 -6.25
C ARG A 257 19.31 -12.42 -7.22
N TYR A 258 18.37 -13.22 -7.76
CA TYR A 258 18.72 -14.45 -8.47
C TYR A 258 18.57 -14.39 -9.99
N VAL A 259 17.83 -13.43 -10.52
CA VAL A 259 17.57 -13.35 -11.99
C VAL A 259 18.29 -12.17 -12.60
N LEU A 260 18.25 -11.02 -11.94
CA LEU A 260 18.77 -9.77 -12.47
C LEU A 260 20.15 -9.41 -11.90
N ASP A 261 20.60 -10.10 -10.85
CA ASP A 261 21.84 -9.82 -10.10
C ASP A 261 22.04 -8.32 -9.79
N ALA A 262 20.93 -7.67 -9.41
CA ALA A 262 20.89 -6.22 -9.24
C ALA A 262 21.05 -5.77 -7.79
N GLY A 263 21.12 -6.71 -6.85
CA GLY A 263 21.34 -6.45 -5.44
C GLY A 263 20.18 -5.69 -4.75
N PRO A 264 20.38 -5.24 -3.51
CA PRO A 264 19.36 -4.53 -2.74
C PRO A 264 18.97 -3.19 -3.37
N THR A 265 19.94 -2.47 -3.96
CA THR A 265 19.65 -1.22 -4.70
C THR A 265 18.74 -1.49 -5.89
N GLY A 266 19.00 -2.56 -6.63
CA GLY A 266 18.15 -2.96 -7.75
C GLY A 266 16.72 -3.28 -7.32
N TYR A 267 16.55 -3.99 -6.22
CA TYR A 267 15.24 -4.27 -5.64
C TYR A 267 14.50 -2.98 -5.23
N GLY A 268 15.19 -2.08 -4.53
CA GLY A 268 14.62 -0.78 -4.15
C GLY A 268 14.18 0.05 -5.36
N MET A 269 15.00 0.11 -6.41
CA MET A 269 14.70 0.84 -7.64
C MET A 269 13.56 0.20 -8.44
N LEU A 270 13.50 -1.13 -8.56
CA LEU A 270 12.35 -1.83 -9.17
C LEU A 270 11.05 -1.48 -8.44
N THR A 271 11.06 -1.52 -7.11
CA THR A 271 9.88 -1.17 -6.30
C THR A 271 9.51 0.31 -6.44
N ALA A 272 10.50 1.20 -6.50
CA ALA A 272 10.30 2.63 -6.73
C ALA A 272 9.73 2.91 -8.13
N MET A 273 10.17 2.19 -9.17
CA MET A 273 9.63 2.32 -10.53
C MET A 273 8.17 1.87 -10.61
N ALA A 274 7.77 0.83 -9.88
CA ALA A 274 6.36 0.48 -9.75
C ALA A 274 5.55 1.62 -9.10
N GLY A 275 6.10 2.26 -8.05
CA GLY A 275 5.51 3.43 -7.41
C GLY A 275 5.41 4.63 -8.36
N LEU A 276 6.46 4.89 -9.14
CA LEU A 276 6.47 5.97 -10.13
C LEU A 276 5.41 5.75 -11.21
N GLY A 277 5.26 4.52 -11.70
CA GLY A 277 4.19 4.16 -12.63
C GLY A 277 2.80 4.45 -12.04
N ALA A 278 2.59 4.09 -10.76
CA ALA A 278 1.34 4.36 -10.07
C ALA A 278 1.08 5.87 -9.91
N LEU A 279 2.09 6.66 -9.57
CA LEU A 279 2.00 8.12 -9.47
C LEU A 279 1.61 8.76 -10.82
N VAL A 280 2.28 8.35 -11.91
CA VAL A 280 1.97 8.85 -13.26
C VAL A 280 0.54 8.50 -13.66
N ALA A 281 0.10 7.27 -13.38
CA ALA A 281 -1.28 6.85 -13.64
C ALA A 281 -2.30 7.66 -12.83
N GLY A 282 -2.04 7.92 -11.56
CA GLY A 282 -2.90 8.75 -10.71
C GLY A 282 -3.08 10.15 -11.28
N LEU A 283 -1.99 10.81 -11.66
CA LEU A 283 -2.02 12.14 -12.28
C LEU A 283 -2.76 12.12 -13.64
N TRP A 284 -2.53 11.08 -14.44
CA TRP A 284 -3.20 10.92 -15.71
C TRP A 284 -4.72 10.73 -15.56
N VAL A 285 -5.17 9.85 -14.66
CA VAL A 285 -6.60 9.64 -14.42
C VAL A 285 -7.28 10.91 -13.88
N VAL A 286 -6.63 11.65 -12.99
CA VAL A 286 -7.14 12.94 -12.50
C VAL A 286 -7.31 13.94 -13.64
N SER A 287 -6.38 13.98 -14.59
CA SER A 287 -6.44 14.90 -15.73
C SER A 287 -7.59 14.60 -16.70
N MET A 288 -8.06 13.35 -16.75
CA MET A 288 -9.19 12.94 -17.61
C MET A 288 -10.56 13.39 -17.08
N GLY A 289 -10.66 13.78 -15.81
CA GLY A 289 -11.91 14.19 -15.18
C GLY A 289 -12.98 13.09 -15.24
N ASN A 290 -14.22 13.46 -15.58
CA ASN A 290 -15.32 12.50 -15.72
C ASN A 290 -15.43 11.99 -17.16
N PHE A 291 -14.54 11.07 -17.55
CA PHE A 291 -14.52 10.46 -18.89
C PHE A 291 -15.51 9.29 -19.00
N GLN A 292 -15.99 9.04 -20.24
CA GLN A 292 -16.81 7.88 -20.59
C GLN A 292 -15.93 6.66 -20.90
N GLY A 293 -16.48 5.45 -20.73
CA GLY A 293 -15.78 4.21 -21.08
C GLY A 293 -14.88 3.67 -19.98
N LYS A 294 -15.16 3.95 -18.70
CA LYS A 294 -14.45 3.44 -17.54
C LYS A 294 -14.34 1.91 -17.54
N GLY A 295 -15.40 1.21 -17.94
CA GLY A 295 -15.39 -0.25 -18.04
C GLY A 295 -14.40 -0.78 -19.09
N ARG A 296 -14.25 -0.09 -20.22
CA ARG A 296 -13.23 -0.47 -21.22
C ARG A 296 -11.82 -0.25 -20.68
N LEU A 297 -11.59 0.87 -20.02
CA LEU A 297 -10.30 1.17 -19.39
C LEU A 297 -9.95 0.14 -18.34
N LEU A 298 -10.92 -0.30 -17.50
CA LEU A 298 -10.73 -1.38 -16.54
C LEU A 298 -10.30 -2.67 -17.23
N VAL A 299 -11.00 -3.09 -18.30
CA VAL A 299 -10.66 -4.32 -19.03
C VAL A 299 -9.25 -4.25 -19.58
N TRP A 300 -8.89 -3.16 -20.29
CA TRP A 300 -7.56 -3.02 -20.86
C TRP A 300 -6.46 -2.99 -19.78
N SER A 301 -6.64 -2.22 -18.74
CA SER A 301 -5.63 -2.12 -17.66
C SER A 301 -5.51 -3.40 -16.86
N SER A 302 -6.62 -4.13 -16.60
CA SER A 302 -6.60 -5.41 -15.89
C SER A 302 -5.98 -6.57 -16.69
N LEU A 303 -5.91 -6.47 -18.01
CA LEU A 303 -5.16 -7.37 -18.87
C LEU A 303 -3.70 -6.92 -19.06
N ALA A 304 -3.49 -5.61 -19.23
CA ALA A 304 -2.15 -5.05 -19.43
C ALA A 304 -1.24 -5.21 -18.20
N TRP A 305 -1.82 -5.14 -16.99
CA TRP A 305 -1.06 -5.36 -15.76
C TRP A 305 -0.42 -6.76 -15.70
N PRO A 306 -1.15 -7.88 -15.71
CA PRO A 306 -0.52 -9.19 -15.73
C PRO A 306 0.28 -9.46 -17.02
N ALA A 307 -0.06 -8.84 -18.16
CA ALA A 307 0.74 -8.95 -19.39
C ALA A 307 2.14 -8.33 -19.23
N SER A 308 2.26 -7.16 -18.59
CA SER A 308 3.57 -6.57 -18.28
C SER A 308 4.35 -7.43 -17.28
N LEU A 309 3.69 -8.09 -16.32
CA LEU A 309 4.30 -9.03 -15.40
C LEU A 309 4.71 -10.35 -16.07
N LEU A 310 4.01 -10.81 -17.10
CA LEU A 310 4.41 -11.96 -17.90
C LEU A 310 5.69 -11.66 -18.68
N LEU A 311 5.78 -10.48 -19.30
CA LEU A 311 7.00 -10.03 -19.96
C LEU A 311 8.16 -9.85 -18.97
N PHE A 312 7.88 -9.32 -17.77
CA PHE A 312 8.85 -9.22 -16.69
C PHE A 312 9.38 -10.60 -16.26
N ALA A 313 8.52 -11.63 -16.21
CA ALA A 313 8.90 -12.98 -15.82
C ALA A 313 9.97 -13.60 -16.74
N VAL A 314 10.00 -13.22 -18.00
CA VAL A 314 10.99 -13.72 -19.00
C VAL A 314 12.16 -12.75 -19.21
N SER A 315 12.15 -11.58 -18.57
CA SER A 315 13.19 -10.56 -18.72
C SER A 315 14.42 -10.91 -17.89
N THR A 316 15.58 -10.90 -18.52
CA THR A 316 16.90 -11.01 -17.87
C THR A 316 17.67 -9.68 -17.86
N SER A 317 17.14 -8.64 -18.52
CA SER A 317 17.73 -7.31 -18.55
C SER A 317 17.15 -6.43 -17.45
N TYR A 318 18.00 -5.89 -16.59
CA TYR A 318 17.58 -4.99 -15.51
C TYR A 318 16.85 -3.74 -16.04
N SER A 319 17.36 -3.10 -17.11
CA SER A 319 16.75 -1.90 -17.70
C SER A 319 15.36 -2.19 -18.29
N VAL A 320 15.19 -3.34 -18.97
CA VAL A 320 13.90 -3.79 -19.50
C VAL A 320 12.95 -4.09 -18.35
N SER A 321 13.42 -4.73 -17.29
CA SER A 321 12.66 -5.05 -16.08
C SER A 321 12.16 -3.79 -15.37
N LEU A 322 12.95 -2.71 -15.29
CA LEU A 322 12.53 -1.41 -14.76
C LEU A 322 11.34 -0.84 -15.55
N ALA A 323 11.42 -0.86 -16.88
CA ALA A 323 10.32 -0.37 -17.74
C ALA A 323 9.05 -1.22 -17.60
N LEU A 324 9.17 -2.53 -17.51
CA LEU A 324 8.05 -3.46 -17.37
C LEU A 324 7.37 -3.32 -16.00
N VAL A 325 8.15 -3.15 -14.94
CA VAL A 325 7.64 -2.93 -13.58
C VAL A 325 7.01 -1.54 -13.47
N PHE A 326 7.53 -0.51 -14.14
CA PHE A 326 6.86 0.78 -14.27
C PHE A 326 5.49 0.63 -14.95
N ALA A 327 5.41 -0.09 -16.08
CA ALA A 327 4.15 -0.36 -16.78
C ALA A 327 3.17 -1.16 -15.91
N ALA A 328 3.66 -2.12 -15.11
CA ALA A 328 2.85 -2.85 -14.14
C ALA A 328 2.28 -1.92 -13.06
N GLY A 329 3.08 -1.03 -12.49
CA GLY A 329 2.63 -0.04 -11.50
C GLY A 329 1.61 0.93 -12.07
N LEU A 330 1.82 1.42 -13.30
CA LEU A 330 0.91 2.31 -14.01
C LEU A 330 -0.45 1.64 -14.21
N THR A 331 -0.48 0.45 -14.78
CA THR A 331 -1.72 -0.28 -15.06
C THR A 331 -2.43 -0.73 -13.78
N GLN A 332 -1.68 -1.13 -12.75
CA GLN A 332 -2.18 -1.44 -11.41
C GLN A 332 -2.97 -0.26 -10.82
N ALA A 333 -2.40 0.94 -10.83
CA ALA A 333 -3.05 2.13 -10.25
C ALA A 333 -4.32 2.51 -11.00
N ILE A 334 -4.33 2.40 -12.35
CA ILE A 334 -5.54 2.58 -13.16
C ILE A 334 -6.63 1.61 -12.72
N VAL A 335 -6.32 0.32 -12.60
CA VAL A 335 -7.27 -0.72 -12.16
C VAL A 335 -7.90 -0.33 -10.81
N TRP A 336 -7.09 0.00 -9.79
CA TRP A 336 -7.60 0.32 -8.46
C TRP A 336 -8.47 1.57 -8.44
N THR A 337 -8.10 2.61 -9.20
CA THR A 337 -8.86 3.86 -9.30
C THR A 337 -10.18 3.64 -10.01
N VAL A 338 -10.17 2.91 -11.13
CA VAL A 338 -11.40 2.66 -11.92
C VAL A 338 -12.35 1.73 -11.17
N ILE A 339 -11.85 0.66 -10.52
CA ILE A 339 -12.68 -0.21 -9.66
C ILE A 339 -13.36 0.62 -8.57
N ALA A 340 -12.63 1.50 -7.86
CA ALA A 340 -13.21 2.35 -6.82
C ALA A 340 -14.31 3.25 -7.39
N THR A 341 -14.06 3.88 -8.52
CA THR A 341 -15.02 4.77 -9.19
C THR A 341 -16.28 4.03 -9.62
N LEU A 342 -16.13 2.86 -10.28
CA LEU A 342 -17.24 2.05 -10.73
C LEU A 342 -18.07 1.47 -9.56
N ILE A 343 -17.43 1.05 -8.47
CA ILE A 343 -18.15 0.63 -7.27
C ILE A 343 -19.00 1.79 -6.73
N LEU A 344 -18.43 3.00 -6.61
CA LEU A 344 -19.16 4.16 -6.08
C LEU A 344 -20.30 4.61 -7.01
N SER A 345 -20.12 4.55 -8.33
CA SER A 345 -21.18 4.91 -9.29
C SER A 345 -22.29 3.85 -9.36
N SER A 346 -21.95 2.56 -9.18
CA SER A 346 -22.92 1.44 -9.25
C SER A 346 -23.58 1.13 -7.91
N THR A 347 -23.27 1.87 -6.84
CA THR A 347 -23.77 1.62 -5.48
C THR A 347 -24.67 2.76 -5.04
N SER A 348 -25.87 2.42 -4.50
CA SER A 348 -26.79 3.40 -3.92
C SER A 348 -26.14 4.15 -2.74
N GLN A 349 -26.46 5.43 -2.58
CA GLN A 349 -25.80 6.31 -1.61
C GLN A 349 -25.75 5.76 -0.17
N PRO A 350 -26.82 5.13 0.38
CA PRO A 350 -26.77 4.56 1.73
C PRO A 350 -25.84 3.35 1.88
N MET A 351 -25.54 2.64 0.78
CA MET A 351 -24.72 1.42 0.79
C MET A 351 -23.26 1.65 0.45
N ARG A 352 -22.88 2.87 -0.02
CA ARG A 352 -21.50 3.17 -0.46
C ARG A 352 -20.45 2.86 0.61
N GLY A 353 -20.67 3.29 1.84
CA GLY A 353 -19.72 3.03 2.93
C GLY A 353 -19.54 1.53 3.20
N ARG A 354 -20.66 0.76 3.23
CA ARG A 354 -20.62 -0.70 3.46
C ARG A 354 -19.91 -1.45 2.34
N VAL A 355 -20.18 -1.10 1.08
CA VAL A 355 -19.53 -1.72 -0.08
C VAL A 355 -18.05 -1.35 -0.17
N MET A 356 -17.69 -0.10 0.15
CA MET A 356 -16.27 0.31 0.20
C MET A 356 -15.51 -0.40 1.34
N GLY A 357 -16.18 -0.67 2.46
CA GLY A 357 -15.64 -1.52 3.52
C GLY A 357 -15.37 -2.95 3.04
N LEU A 358 -16.28 -3.55 2.25
CA LEU A 358 -16.06 -4.86 1.62
C LEU A 358 -14.90 -4.85 0.62
N ARG A 359 -14.74 -3.77 -0.17
CA ARG A 359 -13.58 -3.61 -1.05
C ARG A 359 -12.27 -3.62 -0.26
N THR A 360 -12.24 -2.95 0.90
CA THR A 360 -11.07 -3.03 1.79
C THR A 360 -10.89 -4.45 2.34
N GLY A 361 -11.98 -5.18 2.62
CA GLY A 361 -11.95 -6.59 3.02
C GLY A 361 -11.36 -7.51 1.96
N VAL A 362 -11.51 -7.21 0.67
CA VAL A 362 -10.89 -7.98 -0.42
C VAL A 362 -9.36 -7.96 -0.37
N VAL A 363 -8.76 -6.94 0.26
CA VAL A 363 -7.30 -6.86 0.47
C VAL A 363 -6.77 -8.03 1.32
N ILE A 364 -7.64 -8.73 2.07
CA ILE A 364 -7.33 -9.98 2.80
C ILE A 364 -6.77 -11.06 1.86
N SER A 365 -7.10 -11.05 0.57
CA SER A 365 -6.53 -11.97 -0.42
C SER A 365 -5.03 -11.75 -0.68
N LEU A 366 -4.49 -10.57 -0.37
CA LEU A 366 -3.10 -10.22 -0.63
C LEU A 366 -2.09 -11.00 0.23
N PRO A 367 -2.26 -11.17 1.56
CA PRO A 367 -1.43 -12.10 2.34
C PRO A 367 -1.41 -13.51 1.79
N VAL A 368 -2.58 -14.04 1.41
CA VAL A 368 -2.69 -15.37 0.81
C VAL A 368 -1.94 -15.44 -0.52
N GLY A 369 -2.09 -14.41 -1.37
CA GLY A 369 -1.39 -14.29 -2.64
C GLY A 369 0.13 -14.29 -2.45
N ASN A 370 0.66 -13.53 -1.49
CA ASN A 370 2.09 -13.46 -1.21
C ASN A 370 2.63 -14.81 -0.68
N LEU A 371 1.90 -15.48 0.21
CA LEU A 371 2.29 -16.79 0.73
C LEU A 371 2.37 -17.83 -0.39
N LEU A 372 1.33 -17.91 -1.22
CA LEU A 372 1.29 -18.85 -2.35
C LEU A 372 2.35 -18.51 -3.40
N ALA A 373 2.61 -17.22 -3.66
CA ALA A 373 3.64 -16.76 -4.57
C ALA A 373 5.05 -17.14 -4.10
N GLY A 374 5.34 -16.98 -2.80
CA GLY A 374 6.60 -17.42 -2.20
C GLY A 374 6.78 -18.93 -2.31
N ALA A 375 5.74 -19.72 -2.00
CA ALA A 375 5.76 -21.17 -2.12
C ALA A 375 5.97 -21.63 -3.58
N ALA A 376 5.32 -20.98 -4.55
CA ALA A 376 5.50 -21.28 -5.96
C ALA A 376 6.91 -20.91 -6.44
N ALA A 377 7.43 -19.75 -6.02
CA ALA A 377 8.79 -19.33 -6.36
C ALA A 377 9.86 -20.25 -5.79
N GLU A 378 9.67 -20.75 -4.56
CA GLU A 378 10.56 -21.72 -3.92
C GLU A 378 10.62 -23.03 -4.71
N ARG A 379 9.48 -23.52 -5.18
CA ARG A 379 9.37 -24.84 -5.82
C ARG A 379 9.74 -24.81 -7.31
N PHE A 380 9.35 -23.78 -8.03
CA PHE A 380 9.44 -23.72 -9.52
C PHE A 380 10.42 -22.65 -10.02
N GLY A 381 11.01 -21.86 -9.12
CA GLY A 381 11.77 -20.68 -9.44
C GLY A 381 10.87 -19.46 -9.72
N ALA A 382 11.39 -18.27 -9.41
CA ALA A 382 10.63 -17.02 -9.51
C ALA A 382 10.13 -16.71 -10.94
N PRO A 383 10.90 -16.92 -12.03
CA PRO A 383 10.43 -16.65 -13.39
C PRO A 383 9.21 -17.52 -13.78
N VAL A 384 9.27 -18.82 -13.53
CA VAL A 384 8.18 -19.74 -13.86
C VAL A 384 6.94 -19.45 -13.00
N ALA A 385 7.13 -19.23 -11.71
CA ALA A 385 6.02 -18.91 -10.81
C ALA A 385 5.34 -17.59 -11.18
N GLN A 386 6.12 -16.52 -11.42
CA GLN A 386 5.56 -15.23 -11.84
C GLN A 386 4.86 -15.32 -13.20
N GLY A 387 5.44 -16.05 -14.16
CA GLY A 387 4.84 -16.30 -15.47
C GLY A 387 3.51 -17.04 -15.35
N ALA A 388 3.45 -18.11 -14.53
CA ALA A 388 2.22 -18.87 -14.28
C ALA A 388 1.13 -17.99 -13.64
N TYR A 389 1.48 -17.18 -12.64
CA TYR A 389 0.57 -16.22 -12.00
C TYR A 389 0.00 -15.23 -13.03
N ALA A 390 0.84 -14.69 -13.89
CA ALA A 390 0.43 -13.75 -14.93
C ALA A 390 -0.50 -14.41 -15.98
N VAL A 391 -0.16 -15.61 -16.44
CA VAL A 391 -0.99 -16.36 -17.40
C VAL A 391 -2.35 -16.69 -16.80
N VAL A 392 -2.40 -17.21 -15.58
CA VAL A 392 -3.67 -17.52 -14.89
C VAL A 392 -4.50 -16.25 -14.70
N ALA A 393 -3.88 -15.12 -14.31
CA ALA A 393 -4.58 -13.85 -14.18
C ALA A 393 -5.17 -13.39 -15.53
N ILE A 394 -4.41 -13.47 -16.63
CA ILE A 394 -4.90 -13.11 -17.98
C ILE A 394 -6.09 -14.00 -18.38
N LEU A 395 -5.96 -15.31 -18.22
CA LEU A 395 -7.02 -16.25 -18.61
C LEU A 395 -8.31 -16.02 -17.82
N LEU A 396 -8.21 -15.83 -16.50
CA LEU A 396 -9.37 -15.53 -15.66
C LEU A 396 -10.01 -14.19 -16.03
N MET A 397 -9.19 -13.16 -16.32
CA MET A 397 -9.72 -11.86 -16.77
C MET A 397 -10.43 -11.98 -18.11
N LEU A 398 -9.87 -12.72 -19.07
CA LEU A 398 -10.54 -12.99 -20.36
C LEU A 398 -11.86 -13.74 -20.16
N CYS A 399 -11.90 -14.74 -19.30
CA CYS A 399 -13.15 -15.44 -18.95
C CYS A 399 -14.19 -14.47 -18.35
N ILE A 400 -13.82 -13.60 -17.41
CA ILE A 400 -14.74 -12.62 -16.82
C ILE A 400 -15.28 -11.66 -17.90
N VAL A 401 -14.42 -11.15 -18.77
CA VAL A 401 -14.81 -10.23 -19.84
C VAL A 401 -15.75 -10.90 -20.85
N ALA A 402 -15.54 -12.18 -21.13
CA ALA A 402 -16.40 -12.95 -22.03
C ALA A 402 -17.78 -13.27 -21.42
N LEU A 403 -17.79 -13.67 -20.14
CA LEU A 403 -19.00 -14.13 -19.45
C LEU A 403 -19.86 -12.98 -18.89
N VAL A 404 -19.26 -11.80 -18.62
CA VAL A 404 -19.93 -10.68 -17.97
C VAL A 404 -19.79 -9.39 -18.77
N PRO A 405 -20.57 -9.23 -19.86
CA PRO A 405 -20.51 -8.04 -20.72
C PRO A 405 -20.86 -6.73 -20.01
N SER A 406 -21.54 -6.79 -18.84
CA SER A 406 -21.88 -5.62 -18.02
C SER A 406 -20.62 -4.88 -17.51
N VAL A 407 -19.53 -5.57 -17.25
CA VAL A 407 -18.25 -4.96 -16.83
C VAL A 407 -17.68 -4.06 -17.94
N ARG A 408 -17.82 -4.45 -19.20
CA ARG A 408 -17.36 -3.68 -20.36
C ARG A 408 -18.24 -2.47 -20.66
N ARG A 409 -19.54 -2.55 -20.32
CA ARG A 409 -20.56 -1.52 -20.61
C ARG A 409 -20.78 -0.55 -19.45
N SER A 410 -20.14 -0.77 -18.29
CA SER A 410 -20.27 0.13 -17.14
C SER A 410 -19.59 1.48 -17.44
N GLU A 411 -20.38 2.55 -17.33
CA GLU A 411 -19.98 3.95 -17.52
C GLU A 411 -19.65 4.65 -16.21
#